data_60421be89bcdf56dbf4634f191f0064b
#
_entry.id   60421be89bcdf56dbf4634f191f0064b
#
_cell.length_a   1.000
_cell.length_b   1.000
_cell.length_c   1.000
_cell.angle_alpha   90.00
_cell.angle_beta   90.00
_cell.angle_gamma   90.00
#
_symmetry.space_group_name_H-M   'P 1'
#
loop_
_entity.id
_entity.type
_entity.pdbx_description
1 polymer ?
#
loop_
_entity_poly.entity_id
_entity_poly.type
_entity_poly.pdbx_seq_one_letter_code
_entity_poly.pdbx_strand_id
1 'polypeptide(L)'
;MASQSHLRTTYFSTPSTLAHGAYPFWSGELFNRGRSSRDERVDIDISHQALAGGVLCPDGQWRQIVTIEDALAGGCTLFNLDQLKQENSADDFRNLFMCEFVDDKASVFPFEELQRCMVDAMEEWEDFEPFADRPFNWRPVWIGYDPSHTGDSAGCAVLAPPLVAGGKFRILERHQWKGMDFAAQAEAIRSLTEKYTVDYIGIDATGIGQGVYQLVRSFFPAARAIRYTPEMKTAMVLKAKDTIKRGCLEYDASATDITQSFMAIRKTMTSSGRSSTYEASRSEEASHADIAWATMHALLNEPLSAGSGMHSTSILDIN
;
A
#
# COMPACT_ATOMS: atom_id res chain seq x y z
N MET A 1 28.05 9.03 14.35
CA MET A 1 27.53 8.30 15.51
C MET A 1 28.44 8.57 16.69
N ALA A 2 27.89 8.96 17.82
CA ALA A 2 28.67 9.27 18.99
C ALA A 2 29.37 8.02 19.52
N SER A 3 30.68 8.09 19.67
CA SER A 3 31.52 7.00 20.18
C SER A 3 31.53 6.89 21.71
N GLN A 4 30.41 7.22 22.35
CA GLN A 4 30.32 7.16 23.82
C GLN A 4 29.80 5.79 24.24
N SER A 5 30.71 4.90 24.62
CA SER A 5 30.46 3.51 25.01
C SER A 5 29.55 3.32 26.24
N HIS A 6 29.23 4.40 26.97
CA HIS A 6 28.39 4.35 28.15
C HIS A 6 26.93 4.79 27.89
N LEU A 7 26.61 5.27 26.69
CA LEU A 7 25.23 5.62 26.34
C LEU A 7 24.46 4.41 25.85
N ARG A 8 23.26 4.23 26.39
CA ARG A 8 22.31 3.21 25.91
C ARG A 8 21.43 3.83 24.84
N THR A 9 21.28 3.13 23.73
CA THR A 9 20.33 3.49 22.68
C THR A 9 19.10 2.60 22.81
N THR A 10 17.91 3.18 22.82
CA THR A 10 16.65 2.45 22.83
C THR A 10 15.90 2.74 21.56
N TYR A 11 15.41 1.69 20.91
CA TYR A 11 14.59 1.75 19.71
C TYR A 11 13.18 1.30 20.04
N PHE A 12 12.20 2.09 19.62
CA PHE A 12 10.79 1.74 19.69
C PHE A 12 10.25 1.70 18.26
N SER A 13 9.58 0.63 17.89
CA SER A 13 8.96 0.50 16.58
C SER A 13 7.90 -0.57 16.62
N THR A 14 6.89 -0.43 15.79
CA THR A 14 6.06 -1.55 15.35
C THR A 14 6.86 -2.34 14.31
N PRO A 15 6.84 -3.67 14.35
CA PRO A 15 7.48 -4.46 13.31
C PRO A 15 6.85 -4.18 11.94
N SER A 16 7.62 -4.39 10.90
CA SER A 16 7.16 -4.28 9.52
C SER A 16 7.25 -5.66 8.86
N THR A 17 8.04 -5.79 7.80
CA THR A 17 8.19 -7.05 7.08
C THR A 17 9.51 -7.73 7.43
N LEU A 18 9.62 -9.01 7.08
CA LEU A 18 10.88 -9.76 7.23
C LEU A 18 12.02 -9.18 6.38
N ALA A 19 11.71 -8.46 5.30
CA ALA A 19 12.70 -7.78 4.47
C ALA A 19 13.15 -6.42 5.04
N HIS A 20 12.44 -5.88 6.03
CA HIS A 20 12.80 -4.60 6.63
C HIS A 20 14.16 -4.65 7.34
N GLY A 21 14.99 -3.63 7.16
CA GLY A 21 16.35 -3.58 7.70
C GLY A 21 16.46 -3.72 9.23
N ALA A 22 15.40 -3.48 9.99
CA ALA A 22 15.35 -3.73 11.42
C ALA A 22 15.23 -5.23 11.76
N TYR A 23 14.70 -6.07 10.86
CA TYR A 23 14.51 -7.50 11.15
C TYR A 23 15.83 -8.24 11.43
N PRO A 24 16.90 -8.10 10.63
CA PRO A 24 18.19 -8.74 10.93
C PRO A 24 18.81 -8.27 12.25
N PHE A 25 18.54 -7.04 12.68
CA PHE A 25 18.95 -6.55 14.00
C PHE A 25 18.11 -7.19 15.11
N TRP A 26 16.78 -7.24 14.91
CA TRP A 26 15.83 -7.79 15.88
C TRP A 26 15.97 -9.32 16.04
N SER A 27 16.17 -10.03 14.93
CA SER A 27 16.31 -11.51 14.94
C SER A 27 17.69 -12.00 15.39
N GLY A 28 18.68 -11.10 15.55
CA GLY A 28 20.06 -11.50 15.84
C GLY A 28 20.87 -11.90 14.60
N GLU A 29 20.29 -11.88 13.41
CA GLU A 29 21.00 -12.19 12.16
C GLU A 29 22.18 -11.23 11.93
N LEU A 30 22.03 -9.95 12.28
CA LEU A 30 23.09 -8.97 12.14
C LEU A 30 24.27 -9.28 13.05
N PHE A 31 24.02 -9.77 14.28
CA PHE A 31 25.04 -10.21 15.21
C PHE A 31 25.78 -11.43 14.65
N ASN A 32 25.08 -12.33 13.98
CA ASN A 32 25.62 -13.55 13.39
C ASN A 32 26.43 -13.32 12.10
N ARG A 33 26.34 -12.13 11.48
CA ARG A 33 27.10 -11.79 10.27
C ARG A 33 28.60 -11.82 10.58
N GLY A 34 29.36 -12.54 9.77
CA GLY A 34 30.81 -12.70 9.95
C GLY A 34 31.24 -13.75 10.97
N ARG A 35 30.32 -14.43 11.65
CA ARG A 35 30.60 -15.56 12.55
C ARG A 35 30.47 -16.87 11.80
N SER A 36 31.57 -17.54 11.57
CA SER A 36 31.64 -18.79 10.79
C SER A 36 31.38 -20.04 11.62
N SER A 37 31.76 -20.00 12.91
CA SER A 37 31.54 -21.13 13.82
C SER A 37 30.09 -21.18 14.28
N ARG A 38 29.54 -22.38 14.31
CA ARG A 38 28.19 -22.64 14.83
C ARG A 38 28.05 -22.25 16.29
N ASP A 39 29.10 -22.46 17.06
CA ASP A 39 29.16 -22.22 18.52
C ASP A 39 29.22 -20.70 18.85
N GLU A 40 29.58 -19.85 17.87
CA GLU A 40 29.64 -18.39 18.04
C GLU A 40 28.33 -17.72 17.62
N ARG A 41 27.43 -18.44 16.95
CA ARG A 41 26.14 -17.92 16.52
C ARG A 41 25.13 -18.03 17.65
N VAL A 42 24.29 -17.03 17.75
CA VAL A 42 23.17 -17.00 18.68
C VAL A 42 21.88 -17.29 17.93
N ASP A 43 21.00 -18.02 18.56
CA ASP A 43 19.62 -18.19 18.16
C ASP A 43 18.75 -17.47 19.18
N ILE A 44 17.93 -16.54 18.70
CA ILE A 44 17.10 -15.70 19.53
C ILE A 44 15.64 -16.03 19.23
N ASP A 45 14.94 -16.53 20.22
CA ASP A 45 13.49 -16.66 20.15
C ASP A 45 12.85 -15.26 20.22
N ILE A 46 12.37 -14.81 19.08
CA ILE A 46 11.72 -13.49 18.93
C ILE A 46 10.19 -13.56 19.08
N SER A 47 9.66 -14.67 19.57
CA SER A 47 8.23 -14.79 19.85
C SER A 47 7.79 -13.87 21.01
N HIS A 48 6.53 -13.47 20.98
CA HIS A 48 5.93 -12.71 22.09
C HIS A 48 6.08 -13.47 23.41
N GLN A 49 5.87 -14.80 23.41
CA GLN A 49 5.99 -15.62 24.61
C GLN A 49 7.38 -15.52 25.26
N ALA A 50 8.44 -15.45 24.45
CA ALA A 50 9.81 -15.33 24.93
C ALA A 50 10.15 -13.92 25.42
N LEU A 51 9.56 -12.87 24.81
CA LEU A 51 10.00 -11.48 24.97
C LEU A 51 9.00 -10.58 25.72
N ALA A 52 7.81 -11.03 26.09
CA ALA A 52 6.79 -10.20 26.74
C ALA A 52 7.30 -9.52 28.03
N GLY A 53 8.09 -10.22 28.84
CA GLY A 53 8.64 -9.71 30.09
C GLY A 53 9.90 -8.84 29.96
N GLY A 54 10.42 -8.69 28.75
CA GLY A 54 11.72 -8.05 28.51
C GLY A 54 12.90 -8.95 28.90
N VAL A 55 13.78 -9.25 27.94
CA VAL A 55 14.86 -10.23 28.11
C VAL A 55 16.18 -9.67 27.56
N LEU A 56 17.26 -9.87 28.31
CA LEU A 56 18.60 -9.67 27.81
C LEU A 56 18.99 -10.90 26.97
N CYS A 57 19.07 -10.72 25.66
CA CYS A 57 19.33 -11.78 24.71
C CYS A 57 20.83 -12.12 24.62
N PRO A 58 21.18 -13.30 24.08
CA PRO A 58 22.57 -13.76 23.98
C PRO A 58 23.50 -12.85 23.15
N ASP A 59 22.95 -12.01 22.28
CA ASP A 59 23.69 -11.00 21.51
C ASP A 59 23.96 -9.70 22.32
N GLY A 60 23.61 -9.68 23.61
CA GLY A 60 23.80 -8.54 24.50
C GLY A 60 22.74 -7.42 24.34
N GLN A 61 21.72 -7.61 23.50
CA GLN A 61 20.63 -6.67 23.34
C GLN A 61 19.47 -7.04 24.25
N TRP A 62 18.90 -6.04 24.92
CA TRP A 62 17.63 -6.22 25.64
C TRP A 62 16.47 -6.02 24.66
N ARG A 63 15.54 -6.97 24.68
CA ARG A 63 14.36 -6.95 23.82
C ARG A 63 13.09 -7.13 24.62
N GLN A 64 12.04 -6.46 24.20
CA GLN A 64 10.70 -6.62 24.74
C GLN A 64 9.67 -6.48 23.63
N ILE A 65 8.63 -7.30 23.67
CA ILE A 65 7.41 -7.14 22.87
C ILE A 65 6.28 -6.79 23.81
N VAL A 66 5.52 -5.74 23.44
CA VAL A 66 4.29 -5.35 24.15
C VAL A 66 3.17 -5.30 23.11
N THR A 67 2.24 -6.21 23.21
CA THR A 67 1.09 -6.33 22.31
C THR A 67 -0.10 -5.51 22.85
N ILE A 68 -1.15 -5.38 22.03
CA ILE A 68 -2.42 -4.79 22.48
C ILE A 68 -3.02 -5.59 23.63
N GLU A 69 -2.86 -6.93 23.64
CA GLU A 69 -3.37 -7.80 24.70
C GLU A 69 -2.64 -7.56 26.03
N ASP A 70 -1.32 -7.34 25.98
CA ASP A 70 -0.54 -6.94 27.16
C ASP A 70 -0.97 -5.57 27.69
N ALA A 71 -1.20 -4.62 26.79
CA ALA A 71 -1.65 -3.28 27.17
C ALA A 71 -3.01 -3.33 27.87
N LEU A 72 -3.96 -4.11 27.34
CA LEU A 72 -5.28 -4.31 27.95
C LEU A 72 -5.18 -5.04 29.30
N ALA A 73 -4.37 -6.08 29.37
CA ALA A 73 -4.10 -6.78 30.64
C ALA A 73 -3.44 -5.88 31.68
N GLY A 74 -2.62 -4.93 31.23
CA GLY A 74 -2.00 -3.90 32.06
C GLY A 74 -2.95 -2.75 32.47
N GLY A 75 -4.22 -2.80 32.08
CA GLY A 75 -5.24 -1.81 32.46
C GLY A 75 -5.46 -0.69 31.47
N CYS A 76 -4.95 -0.78 30.23
CA CYS A 76 -5.27 0.15 29.16
C CYS A 76 -6.75 0.01 28.76
N THR A 77 -7.49 1.13 28.77
CA THR A 77 -8.92 1.18 28.42
C THR A 77 -9.18 1.98 27.14
N LEU A 78 -8.13 2.36 26.41
CA LEU A 78 -8.24 3.23 25.25
C LEU A 78 -8.76 2.50 24.01
N PHE A 79 -8.64 1.16 23.96
CA PHE A 79 -8.93 0.37 22.77
C PHE A 79 -9.98 -0.70 23.04
N ASN A 80 -10.82 -0.93 22.04
CA ASN A 80 -11.73 -2.07 22.00
C ASN A 80 -11.13 -3.14 21.07
N LEU A 81 -10.77 -4.29 21.63
CA LEU A 81 -10.10 -5.37 20.90
C LEU A 81 -10.96 -5.93 19.75
N ASP A 82 -12.28 -6.11 20.00
CA ASP A 82 -13.19 -6.66 19.00
C ASP A 82 -13.38 -5.68 17.83
N GLN A 83 -13.47 -4.39 18.12
CA GLN A 83 -13.53 -3.35 17.11
C GLN A 83 -12.25 -3.32 16.28
N LEU A 84 -11.08 -3.36 16.91
CA LEU A 84 -9.79 -3.38 16.19
C LEU A 84 -9.67 -4.61 15.28
N LYS A 85 -10.14 -5.78 15.73
CA LYS A 85 -10.19 -7.00 14.90
C LYS A 85 -11.16 -6.91 13.73
N GLN A 86 -12.25 -6.13 13.86
CA GLN A 86 -13.21 -5.89 12.78
C GLN A 86 -12.73 -4.83 11.77
N GLU A 87 -11.93 -3.87 12.22
CA GLU A 87 -11.45 -2.76 11.40
C GLU A 87 -10.16 -3.09 10.64
N ASN A 88 -9.45 -4.15 11.03
CA ASN A 88 -8.15 -4.51 10.46
C ASN A 88 -8.17 -5.95 9.92
N SER A 89 -7.40 -6.24 8.88
CA SER A 89 -7.19 -7.61 8.44
C SER A 89 -6.47 -8.45 9.50
N ALA A 90 -6.59 -9.77 9.40
CA ALA A 90 -5.89 -10.67 10.32
C ALA A 90 -4.37 -10.44 10.29
N ASP A 91 -3.79 -10.21 9.10
CA ASP A 91 -2.35 -9.93 8.95
C ASP A 91 -1.98 -8.56 9.49
N ASP A 92 -2.79 -7.52 9.23
CA ASP A 92 -2.55 -6.19 9.79
C ASP A 92 -2.72 -6.18 11.30
N PHE A 93 -3.76 -6.86 11.81
CA PHE A 93 -3.95 -6.99 13.25
C PHE A 93 -2.74 -7.66 13.91
N ARG A 94 -2.24 -8.76 13.32
CA ARG A 94 -1.03 -9.44 13.81
C ARG A 94 0.21 -8.55 13.73
N ASN A 95 0.36 -7.79 12.67
CA ASN A 95 1.50 -6.89 12.50
C ASN A 95 1.44 -5.69 13.45
N LEU A 96 0.34 -4.90 13.39
CA LEU A 96 0.23 -3.62 14.08
C LEU A 96 0.00 -3.76 15.58
N PHE A 97 -0.77 -4.76 16.00
CA PHE A 97 -1.23 -4.88 17.39
C PHE A 97 -0.64 -6.08 18.13
N MET A 98 -0.26 -7.15 17.41
CA MET A 98 0.40 -8.30 18.01
C MET A 98 1.92 -8.28 17.82
N CYS A 99 2.45 -7.26 17.16
CA CYS A 99 3.88 -7.05 16.93
C CYS A 99 4.58 -8.20 16.19
N GLU A 100 3.91 -8.81 15.22
CA GLU A 100 4.48 -9.87 14.39
C GLU A 100 5.03 -9.28 13.08
N PHE A 101 6.18 -9.79 12.62
CA PHE A 101 6.70 -9.45 11.29
C PHE A 101 5.92 -10.18 10.20
N VAL A 102 5.61 -9.47 9.11
CA VAL A 102 4.91 -10.03 7.95
C VAL A 102 5.90 -10.57 6.94
N ASP A 103 5.64 -11.76 6.38
CA ASP A 103 6.42 -12.28 5.25
C ASP A 103 5.95 -11.65 3.94
N ASP A 104 6.73 -10.69 3.44
CA ASP A 104 6.46 -9.96 2.20
C ASP A 104 7.04 -10.64 0.94
N LYS A 105 7.77 -11.76 1.09
CA LYS A 105 8.39 -12.45 -0.06
C LYS A 105 7.37 -12.92 -1.09
N ALA A 106 6.13 -13.17 -0.66
CA ALA A 106 5.04 -13.52 -1.55
C ALA A 106 4.39 -12.31 -2.23
N SER A 107 4.62 -11.09 -1.75
CA SER A 107 4.10 -9.86 -2.36
C SER A 107 4.75 -9.58 -3.71
N VAL A 108 3.94 -9.05 -4.63
CA VAL A 108 4.42 -8.53 -5.93
C VAL A 108 5.16 -7.21 -5.74
N PHE A 109 4.83 -6.47 -4.68
CA PHE A 109 5.41 -5.19 -4.30
C PHE A 109 6.13 -5.31 -2.96
N PRO A 110 7.46 -5.58 -2.96
CA PRO A 110 8.24 -5.70 -1.72
C PRO A 110 8.26 -4.39 -0.94
N PHE A 111 8.18 -4.48 0.38
CA PHE A 111 8.20 -3.31 1.25
C PHE A 111 9.41 -2.39 1.03
N GLU A 112 10.58 -2.94 0.76
CA GLU A 112 11.80 -2.16 0.48
C GLU A 112 11.65 -1.23 -0.73
N GLU A 113 10.93 -1.67 -1.76
CA GLU A 113 10.65 -0.85 -2.95
C GLU A 113 9.62 0.23 -2.62
N LEU A 114 8.56 -0.11 -1.86
CA LEU A 114 7.52 0.82 -1.41
C LEU A 114 8.07 1.88 -0.45
N GLN A 115 8.99 1.52 0.44
CA GLN A 115 9.62 2.45 1.38
C GLN A 115 10.34 3.62 0.68
N ARG A 116 10.88 3.39 -0.52
CA ARG A 116 11.51 4.45 -1.32
C ARG A 116 10.52 5.44 -1.92
N CYS A 117 9.24 5.09 -1.88
CA CYS A 117 8.14 5.92 -2.36
C CYS A 117 7.51 6.78 -1.25
N MET A 118 7.90 6.55 0.01
CA MET A 118 7.38 7.26 1.17
C MET A 118 8.15 8.57 1.36
N VAL A 119 7.42 9.66 1.49
CA VAL A 119 7.94 11.00 1.73
C VAL A 119 7.16 11.68 2.87
N ASP A 120 7.71 12.70 3.48
CA ASP A 120 6.92 13.64 4.27
C ASP A 120 6.26 14.63 3.32
N ALA A 121 4.98 14.40 3.00
CA ALA A 121 4.27 15.23 2.03
C ALA A 121 4.13 16.69 2.48
N MET A 122 4.11 16.95 3.79
CA MET A 122 4.00 18.32 4.32
C MET A 122 5.31 19.10 4.20
N GLU A 123 6.43 18.41 4.22
CA GLU A 123 7.76 19.03 4.09
C GLU A 123 8.24 19.08 2.63
N GLU A 124 7.96 18.02 1.84
CA GLU A 124 8.53 17.88 0.50
C GLU A 124 7.65 18.40 -0.64
N TRP A 125 6.30 18.47 -0.44
CA TRP A 125 5.38 18.90 -1.50
C TRP A 125 4.95 20.36 -1.30
N GLU A 126 5.83 21.31 -1.56
CA GLU A 126 5.58 22.76 -1.42
C GLU A 126 4.38 23.27 -2.24
N ASP A 127 3.95 22.53 -3.25
CA ASP A 127 2.87 22.86 -4.18
C ASP A 127 1.54 22.16 -3.86
N PHE A 128 1.45 21.49 -2.70
CA PHE A 128 0.27 20.77 -2.24
C PHE A 128 -0.17 21.24 -0.84
N GLU A 129 -1.37 21.79 -0.77
CA GLU A 129 -1.96 22.30 0.47
C GLU A 129 -3.20 21.47 0.84
N PRO A 130 -3.09 20.37 1.57
CA PRO A 130 -4.16 19.36 1.75
C PRO A 130 -5.44 19.93 2.39
N PHE A 131 -5.34 21.04 3.12
CA PHE A 131 -6.46 21.66 3.83
C PHE A 131 -7.09 22.84 3.06
N ALA A 132 -6.58 23.20 1.89
CA ALA A 132 -7.15 24.24 1.03
C ALA A 132 -8.38 23.72 0.28
N ASP A 133 -9.29 24.63 -0.11
CA ASP A 133 -10.45 24.27 -0.95
C ASP A 133 -10.02 23.66 -2.29
N ARG A 134 -8.86 24.05 -2.79
CA ARG A 134 -8.19 23.49 -3.97
C ARG A 134 -6.76 23.07 -3.61
N PRO A 135 -6.57 21.87 -3.07
CA PRO A 135 -5.29 21.45 -2.51
C PRO A 135 -4.12 21.44 -3.49
N PHE A 136 -4.41 21.32 -4.78
CA PHE A 136 -3.40 21.24 -5.83
C PHE A 136 -3.57 22.36 -6.87
N ASN A 137 -4.23 23.45 -6.48
CA ASN A 137 -4.56 24.59 -7.33
C ASN A 137 -5.29 24.15 -8.63
N TRP A 138 -4.84 24.61 -9.79
CA TRP A 138 -5.40 24.27 -11.09
C TRP A 138 -4.60 23.21 -11.86
N ARG A 139 -3.68 22.53 -11.17
CA ARG A 139 -2.90 21.48 -11.78
C ARG A 139 -3.75 20.23 -12.01
N PRO A 140 -3.54 19.54 -13.14
CA PRO A 140 -4.31 18.35 -13.44
C PRO A 140 -3.99 17.21 -12.49
N VAL A 141 -5.03 16.44 -12.18
CA VAL A 141 -4.92 15.17 -11.45
C VAL A 141 -5.67 14.07 -12.18
N TRP A 142 -5.31 12.85 -11.88
CA TRP A 142 -5.97 11.64 -12.36
C TRP A 142 -6.63 10.92 -11.20
N ILE A 143 -7.83 10.41 -11.42
CA ILE A 143 -8.54 9.61 -10.44
C ILE A 143 -8.56 8.16 -10.92
N GLY A 144 -8.17 7.24 -10.05
CA GLY A 144 -8.44 5.83 -10.23
C GLY A 144 -9.47 5.37 -9.21
N TYR A 145 -10.36 4.50 -9.64
CA TYR A 145 -11.45 4.04 -8.80
C TYR A 145 -11.72 2.55 -8.97
N ASP A 146 -11.71 1.84 -7.84
CA ASP A 146 -12.04 0.42 -7.72
C ASP A 146 -13.36 0.28 -6.95
N PRO A 147 -14.50 0.09 -7.64
CA PRO A 147 -15.82 0.07 -7.02
C PRO A 147 -16.06 -1.24 -6.26
N SER A 148 -16.80 -1.15 -5.15
CA SER A 148 -17.30 -2.31 -4.45
C SER A 148 -18.82 -2.28 -4.27
N HIS A 149 -19.40 -3.42 -3.91
CA HIS A 149 -20.78 -3.53 -3.48
C HIS A 149 -20.91 -3.44 -1.96
N THR A 150 -22.13 -3.32 -1.47
CA THR A 150 -22.43 -3.30 -0.03
C THR A 150 -21.80 -4.50 0.69
N GLY A 151 -20.82 -4.24 1.57
CA GLY A 151 -20.08 -5.26 2.32
C GLY A 151 -18.55 -5.14 2.17
N ASP A 152 -18.09 -4.80 0.97
CA ASP A 152 -16.67 -4.56 0.70
C ASP A 152 -16.37 -3.05 0.69
N SER A 153 -15.10 -2.66 0.73
CA SER A 153 -14.74 -1.26 0.55
C SER A 153 -14.39 -0.95 -0.91
N ALA A 154 -14.79 0.24 -1.35
CA ALA A 154 -14.38 0.79 -2.64
C ALA A 154 -13.15 1.67 -2.45
N GLY A 155 -12.16 1.51 -3.32
CA GLY A 155 -10.93 2.30 -3.29
C GLY A 155 -10.95 3.46 -4.28
N CYS A 156 -10.48 4.63 -3.84
CA CYS A 156 -10.28 5.79 -4.70
C CYS A 156 -8.89 6.38 -4.46
N ALA A 157 -8.18 6.72 -5.52
CA ALA A 157 -6.89 7.40 -5.45
C ALA A 157 -6.88 8.62 -6.37
N VAL A 158 -6.42 9.76 -5.83
CA VAL A 158 -6.16 10.99 -6.57
C VAL A 158 -4.65 11.09 -6.81
N LEU A 159 -4.25 11.01 -8.04
CA LEU A 159 -2.86 10.95 -8.47
C LEU A 159 -2.47 12.21 -9.24
N ALA A 160 -1.43 12.91 -8.78
CA ALA A 160 -0.81 13.97 -9.56
C ALA A 160 0.20 13.37 -10.55
N PRO A 161 0.05 13.62 -11.86
CA PRO A 161 1.06 13.23 -12.84
C PRO A 161 2.33 14.07 -12.69
N PRO A 162 3.50 13.58 -13.15
CA PRO A 162 4.72 14.36 -13.16
C PRO A 162 4.62 15.54 -14.13
N LEU A 163 5.24 16.67 -13.77
CA LEU A 163 5.29 17.87 -14.60
C LEU A 163 6.23 17.74 -15.80
N VAL A 164 7.19 16.83 -15.68
CA VAL A 164 8.21 16.59 -16.71
C VAL A 164 8.36 15.08 -16.93
N ALA A 165 8.75 14.70 -18.12
CA ALA A 165 9.01 13.29 -18.44
C ALA A 165 10.04 12.69 -17.46
N GLY A 166 9.74 11.53 -16.90
CA GLY A 166 10.58 10.86 -15.91
C GLY A 166 10.48 11.43 -14.48
N GLY A 167 9.61 12.41 -14.24
CA GLY A 167 9.29 12.91 -12.91
C GLY A 167 8.45 11.91 -12.09
N LYS A 168 8.03 12.34 -10.91
CA LYS A 168 7.35 11.47 -9.95
C LYS A 168 5.84 11.69 -9.99
N PHE A 169 5.09 10.60 -9.94
CA PHE A 169 3.67 10.58 -9.61
C PHE A 169 3.51 10.74 -8.11
N ARG A 170 2.48 11.45 -7.66
CA ARG A 170 2.20 11.64 -6.24
C ARG A 170 0.76 11.26 -5.94
N ILE A 171 0.55 10.37 -4.97
CA ILE A 171 -0.80 10.06 -4.46
C ILE A 171 -1.16 11.16 -3.47
N LEU A 172 -1.94 12.14 -3.92
CA LEU A 172 -2.31 13.31 -3.13
C LEU A 172 -3.38 12.98 -2.10
N GLU A 173 -4.34 12.13 -2.49
CA GLU A 173 -5.49 11.79 -1.67
C GLU A 173 -5.93 10.36 -1.97
N ARG A 174 -6.42 9.64 -0.95
CA ARG A 174 -6.98 8.31 -1.07
C ARG A 174 -8.20 8.16 -0.19
N HIS A 175 -9.13 7.34 -0.61
CA HIS A 175 -10.34 7.02 0.14
C HIS A 175 -10.63 5.53 0.08
N GLN A 176 -11.17 5.02 1.16
CA GLN A 176 -11.84 3.73 1.23
C GLN A 176 -13.27 3.95 1.70
N TRP A 177 -14.24 3.63 0.85
CA TRP A 177 -15.65 3.82 1.16
C TRP A 177 -16.32 2.49 1.40
N LYS A 178 -16.80 2.27 2.62
CA LYS A 178 -17.49 1.04 3.01
C LYS A 178 -18.99 1.26 3.11
N GLY A 179 -19.78 0.34 2.54
CA GLY A 179 -21.22 0.38 2.67
C GLY A 179 -21.94 1.47 1.88
N MET A 180 -21.26 2.17 0.97
CA MET A 180 -21.88 3.17 0.09
C MET A 180 -22.54 2.52 -1.11
N ASP A 181 -23.75 2.99 -1.45
CA ASP A 181 -24.38 2.63 -2.71
C ASP A 181 -23.70 3.30 -3.92
N PHE A 182 -24.02 2.86 -5.12
CA PHE A 182 -23.37 3.37 -6.34
C PHE A 182 -23.61 4.85 -6.59
N ALA A 183 -24.76 5.38 -6.19
CA ALA A 183 -25.06 6.81 -6.34
C ALA A 183 -24.19 7.65 -5.39
N ALA A 184 -24.06 7.21 -4.15
CA ALA A 184 -23.19 7.85 -3.16
C ALA A 184 -21.70 7.77 -3.56
N GLN A 185 -21.25 6.62 -4.11
CA GLN A 185 -19.90 6.48 -4.65
C GLN A 185 -19.65 7.46 -5.81
N ALA A 186 -20.58 7.56 -6.76
CA ALA A 186 -20.47 8.49 -7.88
C ALA A 186 -20.47 9.96 -7.43
N GLU A 187 -21.28 10.31 -6.41
CA GLU A 187 -21.31 11.66 -5.85
C GLU A 187 -20.02 12.02 -5.11
N ALA A 188 -19.42 11.06 -4.39
CA ALA A 188 -18.12 11.25 -3.77
C ALA A 188 -17.02 11.53 -4.83
N ILE A 189 -17.05 10.82 -5.96
CA ILE A 189 -16.15 11.12 -7.10
C ILE A 189 -16.45 12.50 -7.70
N ARG A 190 -17.71 12.89 -7.81
CA ARG A 190 -18.10 14.23 -8.29
C ARG A 190 -17.50 15.31 -7.40
N SER A 191 -17.60 15.16 -6.08
CA SER A 191 -17.02 16.11 -5.13
C SER A 191 -15.50 16.27 -5.32
N LEU A 192 -14.79 15.18 -5.68
CA LEU A 192 -13.37 15.28 -6.03
C LEU A 192 -13.14 16.07 -7.32
N THR A 193 -14.05 16.01 -8.32
CA THR A 193 -13.92 16.83 -9.53
C THR A 193 -14.18 18.31 -9.29
N GLU A 194 -14.86 18.66 -8.21
CA GLU A 194 -15.04 20.06 -7.77
C GLU A 194 -13.80 20.58 -7.01
N LYS A 195 -13.20 19.69 -6.23
CA LYS A 195 -12.00 19.96 -5.41
C LYS A 195 -10.72 20.04 -6.26
N TYR A 196 -10.59 19.21 -7.28
CA TYR A 196 -9.42 19.09 -8.14
C TYR A 196 -9.72 19.38 -9.61
N THR A 197 -8.70 19.77 -10.38
CA THR A 197 -8.77 19.81 -11.84
C THR A 197 -8.52 18.40 -12.38
N VAL A 198 -9.58 17.67 -12.65
CA VAL A 198 -9.47 16.26 -13.04
C VAL A 198 -9.44 16.13 -14.56
N ASP A 199 -8.37 15.55 -15.10
CA ASP A 199 -8.20 15.28 -16.54
C ASP A 199 -8.54 13.85 -16.93
N TYR A 200 -8.49 12.92 -15.96
CA TYR A 200 -8.70 11.50 -16.21
C TYR A 200 -9.39 10.84 -15.03
N ILE A 201 -10.35 9.98 -15.33
CA ILE A 201 -10.96 9.04 -14.36
C ILE A 201 -10.94 7.65 -14.96
N GLY A 202 -10.20 6.71 -14.34
CA GLY A 202 -10.18 5.30 -14.69
C GLY A 202 -10.98 4.49 -13.66
N ILE A 203 -11.96 3.71 -14.11
CA ILE A 203 -12.88 2.97 -13.24
C ILE A 203 -12.90 1.52 -13.66
N ASP A 204 -12.75 0.59 -12.69
CA ASP A 204 -13.08 -0.79 -12.98
C ASP A 204 -14.57 -0.92 -13.29
N ALA A 205 -14.87 -1.27 -14.53
CA ALA A 205 -16.22 -1.50 -15.02
C ALA A 205 -16.56 -3.00 -15.14
N THR A 206 -15.81 -3.86 -14.47
CA THR A 206 -16.06 -5.31 -14.46
C THR A 206 -17.26 -5.60 -13.56
N GLY A 207 -18.24 -6.33 -14.06
CA GLY A 207 -19.40 -6.73 -13.28
C GLY A 207 -20.18 -5.55 -12.70
N ILE A 208 -20.17 -5.43 -11.38
CA ILE A 208 -20.91 -4.40 -10.63
C ILE A 208 -20.40 -2.97 -10.89
N GLY A 209 -19.12 -2.81 -11.21
CA GLY A 209 -18.52 -1.50 -11.45
C GLY A 209 -19.10 -0.76 -12.67
N GLN A 210 -19.75 -1.49 -13.58
CA GLN A 210 -20.44 -0.89 -14.72
C GLN A 210 -21.50 0.14 -14.29
N GLY A 211 -22.18 -0.09 -13.14
CA GLY A 211 -23.19 0.83 -12.61
C GLY A 211 -22.59 2.17 -12.19
N VAL A 212 -21.52 2.15 -11.40
CA VAL A 212 -20.81 3.37 -10.97
C VAL A 212 -20.19 4.10 -12.18
N TYR A 213 -19.58 3.35 -13.10
CA TYR A 213 -19.02 3.92 -14.33
C TYR A 213 -20.06 4.73 -15.14
N GLN A 214 -21.28 4.21 -15.31
CA GLN A 214 -22.33 4.93 -16.02
C GLN A 214 -22.74 6.22 -15.29
N LEU A 215 -22.84 6.18 -13.97
CA LEU A 215 -23.15 7.37 -13.16
C LEU A 215 -22.05 8.42 -13.27
N VAL A 216 -20.79 8.03 -13.13
CA VAL A 216 -19.65 8.94 -13.27
C VAL A 216 -19.58 9.54 -14.68
N ARG A 217 -19.83 8.72 -15.70
CA ARG A 217 -19.82 9.20 -17.08
C ARG A 217 -20.90 10.27 -17.38
N SER A 218 -21.97 10.34 -16.60
CA SER A 218 -23.02 11.35 -16.75
C SER A 218 -22.52 12.78 -16.48
N PHE A 219 -21.54 12.93 -15.59
CA PHE A 219 -20.93 14.24 -15.29
C PHE A 219 -19.46 14.37 -15.76
N PHE A 220 -18.80 13.25 -16.01
CA PHE A 220 -17.45 13.20 -16.58
C PHE A 220 -17.42 12.27 -17.80
N PRO A 221 -17.85 12.73 -18.98
CA PRO A 221 -18.03 11.88 -20.18
C PRO A 221 -16.73 11.21 -20.67
N ALA A 222 -15.56 11.77 -20.31
CA ALA A 222 -14.23 11.24 -20.66
C ALA A 222 -13.77 10.11 -19.74
N ALA A 223 -14.57 9.70 -18.74
CA ALA A 223 -14.23 8.58 -17.88
C ALA A 223 -13.96 7.31 -18.68
N ARG A 224 -12.93 6.57 -18.31
CA ARG A 224 -12.52 5.33 -18.97
C ARG A 224 -12.95 4.11 -18.17
N ALA A 225 -13.65 3.20 -18.85
CA ALA A 225 -13.96 1.89 -18.31
C ALA A 225 -12.73 0.97 -18.45
N ILE A 226 -12.29 0.41 -17.32
CA ILE A 226 -11.26 -0.61 -17.27
C ILE A 226 -11.97 -1.95 -17.05
N ARG A 227 -11.66 -2.94 -17.86
CA ARG A 227 -12.23 -4.29 -17.71
C ARG A 227 -11.13 -5.25 -17.31
N TYR A 228 -11.32 -5.92 -16.20
CA TYR A 228 -10.35 -6.87 -15.68
C TYR A 228 -10.31 -8.14 -16.52
N THR A 229 -9.25 -8.26 -17.28
CA THR A 229 -8.76 -9.51 -17.85
C THR A 229 -7.42 -9.87 -17.21
N PRO A 230 -6.94 -11.11 -17.27
CA PRO A 230 -5.60 -11.46 -16.79
C PRO A 230 -4.49 -10.57 -17.40
N GLU A 231 -4.64 -10.23 -18.69
CA GLU A 231 -3.71 -9.38 -19.43
C GLU A 231 -3.74 -7.93 -18.90
N MET A 232 -4.95 -7.38 -18.68
CA MET A 232 -5.11 -6.03 -18.14
C MET A 232 -4.56 -5.93 -16.73
N LYS A 233 -4.87 -6.89 -15.85
CA LYS A 233 -4.28 -6.95 -14.50
C LYS A 233 -2.76 -7.04 -14.55
N THR A 234 -2.22 -7.86 -15.45
CA THR A 234 -0.77 -7.98 -15.65
C THR A 234 -0.16 -6.66 -16.10
N ALA A 235 -0.76 -5.99 -17.09
CA ALA A 235 -0.25 -4.70 -17.59
C ALA A 235 -0.24 -3.63 -16.49
N MET A 236 -1.31 -3.52 -15.68
CA MET A 236 -1.41 -2.60 -14.55
C MET A 236 -0.34 -2.87 -13.49
N VAL A 237 -0.21 -4.12 -13.07
CA VAL A 237 0.77 -4.52 -12.06
C VAL A 237 2.20 -4.29 -12.54
N LEU A 238 2.53 -4.65 -13.77
CA LEU A 238 3.88 -4.43 -14.33
C LEU A 238 4.20 -2.94 -14.42
N LYS A 239 3.22 -2.11 -14.81
CA LYS A 239 3.40 -0.67 -14.86
C LYS A 239 3.64 -0.07 -13.49
N ALA A 240 2.81 -0.41 -12.51
CA ALA A 240 3.00 0.04 -11.12
C ALA A 240 4.35 -0.42 -10.56
N LYS A 241 4.73 -1.67 -10.84
CA LYS A 241 6.02 -2.23 -10.42
C LYS A 241 7.21 -1.47 -11.01
N ASP A 242 7.16 -1.15 -12.30
CA ASP A 242 8.20 -0.33 -12.94
C ASP A 242 8.27 1.07 -12.32
N THR A 243 7.12 1.71 -12.12
CA THR A 243 7.01 3.04 -11.52
C THR A 243 7.58 3.07 -10.10
N ILE A 244 7.21 2.10 -9.26
CA ILE A 244 7.69 1.97 -7.88
C ILE A 244 9.19 1.66 -7.85
N LYS A 245 9.65 0.68 -8.63
CA LYS A 245 11.05 0.27 -8.68
C LYS A 245 11.99 1.41 -9.10
N ARG A 246 11.53 2.28 -9.99
CA ARG A 246 12.28 3.46 -10.43
C ARG A 246 12.20 4.62 -9.43
N GLY A 247 11.46 4.49 -8.33
CA GLY A 247 11.22 5.57 -7.38
C GLY A 247 10.43 6.74 -7.99
N CYS A 248 9.59 6.45 -8.99
CA CYS A 248 8.75 7.44 -9.68
C CYS A 248 7.32 7.53 -9.10
N LEU A 249 7.02 6.90 -7.97
CA LEU A 249 5.79 7.06 -7.21
C LEU A 249 6.15 7.66 -5.85
N GLU A 250 5.37 8.62 -5.39
CA GLU A 250 5.46 9.15 -4.04
C GLU A 250 4.10 9.15 -3.37
N TYR A 251 4.11 8.93 -2.06
CA TYR A 251 2.97 9.09 -1.17
C TYR A 251 3.43 9.41 0.25
N ASP A 252 2.55 10.02 1.03
CA ASP A 252 2.86 10.40 2.39
C ASP A 252 3.19 9.18 3.26
N ALA A 253 4.27 9.24 4.02
CA ALA A 253 4.75 8.14 4.85
C ALA A 253 3.76 7.74 5.96
N SER A 254 2.88 8.65 6.38
CA SER A 254 1.80 8.34 7.32
C SER A 254 0.66 7.53 6.70
N ALA A 255 0.61 7.44 5.36
CA ALA A 255 -0.41 6.71 4.62
C ALA A 255 -0.06 5.20 4.53
N THR A 256 -0.01 4.53 5.68
CA THR A 256 0.37 3.12 5.78
C THR A 256 -0.58 2.19 5.05
N ASP A 257 -1.85 2.58 4.90
CA ASP A 257 -2.89 1.90 4.14
C ASP A 257 -2.53 1.76 2.64
N ILE A 258 -1.82 2.72 2.05
CA ILE A 258 -1.31 2.61 0.67
C ILE A 258 -0.28 1.46 0.59
N THR A 259 0.68 1.45 1.50
CA THR A 259 1.71 0.41 1.56
C THR A 259 1.09 -0.97 1.72
N GLN A 260 0.19 -1.13 2.68
CA GLN A 260 -0.52 -2.37 2.95
C GLN A 260 -1.31 -2.84 1.73
N SER A 261 -1.99 -1.92 1.06
CA SER A 261 -2.77 -2.19 -0.14
C SER A 261 -1.90 -2.76 -1.28
N PHE A 262 -0.74 -2.17 -1.53
CA PHE A 262 0.20 -2.71 -2.51
C PHE A 262 0.78 -4.06 -2.08
N MET A 263 1.16 -4.20 -0.81
CA MET A 263 1.69 -5.45 -0.27
C MET A 263 0.68 -6.59 -0.29
N ALA A 264 -0.62 -6.32 -0.30
CA ALA A 264 -1.66 -7.33 -0.41
C ALA A 264 -1.75 -8.00 -1.80
N ILE A 265 -1.17 -7.40 -2.84
CA ILE A 265 -1.21 -7.95 -4.20
C ILE A 265 -0.30 -9.18 -4.31
N ARG A 266 -0.90 -10.29 -4.77
CA ARG A 266 -0.22 -11.58 -4.97
C ARG A 266 -0.37 -12.03 -6.41
N LYS A 267 0.65 -12.74 -6.90
CA LYS A 267 0.55 -13.46 -8.16
C LYS A 267 -0.13 -14.80 -7.92
N THR A 268 -1.16 -15.10 -8.66
CA THR A 268 -1.91 -16.35 -8.57
C THR A 268 -2.13 -16.96 -9.95
N MET A 269 -2.64 -18.16 -9.99
CA MET A 269 -3.05 -18.81 -11.25
C MET A 269 -4.53 -18.56 -11.49
N THR A 270 -4.90 -18.36 -12.76
CA THR A 270 -6.32 -18.33 -13.15
C THR A 270 -7.00 -19.63 -12.77
N SER A 271 -8.32 -19.63 -12.59
CA SER A 271 -9.11 -20.84 -12.26
C SER A 271 -8.92 -21.97 -13.26
N SER A 272 -8.55 -21.68 -14.50
CA SER A 272 -8.21 -22.64 -15.52
C SER A 272 -6.80 -23.23 -15.39
N GLY A 273 -5.95 -22.69 -14.51
CA GLY A 273 -4.55 -23.09 -14.34
C GLY A 273 -3.63 -22.80 -15.55
N ARG A 274 -4.13 -22.11 -16.57
CA ARG A 274 -3.40 -21.90 -17.84
C ARG A 274 -2.58 -20.61 -17.89
N SER A 275 -2.94 -19.62 -17.09
CA SER A 275 -2.25 -18.33 -17.05
C SER A 275 -2.14 -17.82 -15.63
N SER A 276 -1.15 -16.99 -15.37
CA SER A 276 -1.04 -16.28 -14.10
C SER A 276 -1.83 -14.97 -14.15
N THR A 277 -2.37 -14.57 -13.00
CA THR A 277 -3.05 -13.30 -12.80
C THR A 277 -2.60 -12.70 -11.47
N TYR A 278 -3.20 -11.58 -11.07
CA TYR A 278 -2.92 -10.92 -9.81
C TYR A 278 -4.21 -10.67 -9.04
N GLU A 279 -4.18 -10.93 -7.76
CA GLU A 279 -5.33 -10.78 -6.86
C GLU A 279 -4.86 -10.27 -5.49
N ALA A 280 -5.77 -9.70 -4.71
CA ALA A 280 -5.53 -9.47 -3.30
C ALA A 280 -5.43 -10.79 -2.56
N SER A 281 -4.60 -10.85 -1.50
CA SER A 281 -4.58 -12.01 -0.61
C SER A 281 -5.97 -12.17 0.00
N ARG A 282 -6.54 -13.39 -0.11
CA ARG A 282 -7.83 -13.71 0.50
C ARG A 282 -7.63 -14.01 1.99
N SER A 283 -7.54 -13.00 2.83
CA SER A 283 -7.91 -13.11 4.23
C SER A 283 -9.39 -12.75 4.36
N GLU A 284 -10.09 -13.23 5.37
CA GLU A 284 -11.55 -13.03 5.55
C GLU A 284 -11.99 -11.55 5.61
N GLU A 285 -11.05 -10.63 5.57
CA GLU A 285 -11.23 -9.17 5.58
C GLU A 285 -10.66 -8.50 4.32
N ALA A 286 -10.89 -9.08 3.16
CA ALA A 286 -10.23 -8.84 1.86
C ALA A 286 -10.50 -7.46 1.21
N SER A 287 -10.41 -6.36 1.96
CA SER A 287 -10.61 -5.00 1.45
C SER A 287 -9.30 -4.22 1.21
N HIS A 288 -8.12 -4.82 1.40
CA HIS A 288 -6.90 -4.03 1.54
C HIS A 288 -6.15 -3.71 0.26
N ALA A 289 -6.53 -4.27 -0.90
CA ALA A 289 -5.88 -3.96 -2.17
C ALA A 289 -6.58 -2.86 -2.98
N ASP A 290 -7.70 -2.33 -2.51
CA ASP A 290 -8.56 -1.42 -3.28
C ASP A 290 -7.83 -0.12 -3.64
N ILE A 291 -7.04 0.45 -2.71
CA ILE A 291 -6.23 1.66 -2.97
C ILE A 291 -5.14 1.37 -4.00
N ALA A 292 -4.51 0.20 -3.95
CA ALA A 292 -3.49 -0.18 -4.92
C ALA A 292 -4.10 -0.36 -6.32
N TRP A 293 -5.26 -1.03 -6.43
CA TRP A 293 -5.98 -1.14 -7.71
C TRP A 293 -6.42 0.23 -8.22
N ALA A 294 -7.00 1.07 -7.35
CA ALA A 294 -7.37 2.44 -7.72
C ALA A 294 -6.15 3.24 -8.20
N THR A 295 -5.01 3.16 -7.50
CA THR A 295 -3.77 3.82 -7.94
C THR A 295 -3.33 3.30 -9.31
N MET A 296 -3.38 1.99 -9.54
CA MET A 296 -3.05 1.39 -10.83
C MET A 296 -4.01 1.83 -11.94
N HIS A 297 -5.30 2.03 -11.65
CA HIS A 297 -6.26 2.60 -12.62
C HIS A 297 -5.88 4.02 -13.04
N ALA A 298 -5.46 4.86 -12.09
CA ALA A 298 -4.98 6.21 -12.40
C ALA A 298 -3.69 6.17 -13.25
N LEU A 299 -2.74 5.31 -12.90
CA LEU A 299 -1.49 5.14 -13.63
C LEU A 299 -1.67 4.68 -15.09
N LEU A 300 -2.80 4.06 -15.45
CA LEU A 300 -3.08 3.67 -16.84
C LEU A 300 -3.19 4.85 -17.81
N ASN A 301 -3.44 6.08 -17.31
CA ASN A 301 -3.47 7.26 -18.18
C ASN A 301 -2.10 7.63 -18.74
N GLU A 302 -1.01 7.24 -18.09
CA GLU A 302 0.32 7.44 -18.65
C GLU A 302 0.59 6.45 -19.78
N PRO A 303 0.97 6.87 -20.99
CA PRO A 303 1.41 5.96 -22.04
C PRO A 303 2.58 5.11 -21.52
N LEU A 304 2.56 3.82 -21.78
CA LEU A 304 3.74 2.96 -21.55
C LEU A 304 4.89 3.56 -22.33
N SER A 305 5.94 4.02 -21.64
CA SER A 305 7.14 4.54 -22.31
C SER A 305 7.65 3.43 -23.22
N ALA A 306 7.58 3.61 -24.53
CA ALA A 306 8.25 2.76 -25.46
C ALA A 306 9.76 2.89 -25.16
N GLY A 307 10.34 1.88 -24.51
CA GLY A 307 11.78 1.73 -24.44
C GLY A 307 12.31 1.89 -25.85
N SER A 308 13.30 2.73 -26.03
CA SER A 308 13.90 3.04 -27.33
C SER A 308 14.15 1.76 -28.12
N GLY A 309 13.31 1.53 -29.15
CA GLY A 309 13.57 0.53 -30.16
C GLY A 309 12.58 -0.64 -30.26
N MET A 310 11.27 -0.38 -30.29
CA MET A 310 10.31 -1.26 -30.98
C MET A 310 9.01 -0.50 -31.22
N HIS A 311 8.51 -0.48 -32.44
CA HIS A 311 7.18 -0.01 -32.78
C HIS A 311 6.15 -0.84 -32.00
N SER A 312 5.65 -0.28 -30.92
CA SER A 312 4.51 -0.85 -30.18
C SER A 312 3.24 -0.24 -30.75
N THR A 313 2.50 -1.01 -31.50
CA THR A 313 1.08 -0.77 -31.73
C THR A 313 0.40 -0.71 -30.38
N SER A 314 -0.27 0.40 -30.07
CA SER A 314 -1.03 0.65 -28.88
C SER A 314 -1.99 -0.53 -28.61
N ILE A 315 -1.85 -1.18 -27.44
CA ILE A 315 -2.75 -2.25 -26.98
C ILE A 315 -4.19 -1.70 -26.71
N LEU A 316 -4.39 -0.39 -26.86
CA LEU A 316 -5.67 0.28 -26.59
C LEU A 316 -6.63 0.34 -27.80
N ASP A 317 -6.25 -0.18 -28.96
CA ASP A 317 -7.09 -0.21 -30.17
C ASP A 317 -7.71 -1.59 -30.44
N ILE A 318 -8.12 -2.31 -29.43
CA ILE A 318 -8.97 -3.49 -29.61
C ILE A 318 -10.39 -3.14 -29.17
N ASN A 319 -11.24 -2.92 -30.17
CA ASN A 319 -12.69 -2.79 -30.08
C ASN A 319 -13.37 -3.94 -29.30
#